data_05bd45b2495cfda10c2e790837e8a4cf
#
_entry.id   05bd45b2495cfda10c2e790837e8a4cf
#
_cell.length_a   1.000
_cell.length_b   1.000
_cell.length_c   1.000
_cell.angle_alpha   90.00
_cell.angle_beta   90.00
_cell.angle_gamma   90.00
#
_symmetry.space_group_name_H-M   'P 1'
#
loop_
_entity.id
_entity.type
_entity.pdbx_description
1 polymer ?
#
loop_
_entity_poly.entity_id
_entity_poly.type
_entity_poly.pdbx_seq_one_letter_code
_entity_poly.pdbx_strand_id
1 'polypeptide(L)'
;KPKPKPRSDNPFAPPPADEPGFNPFDSSSAGSSDTSFNPFAPTPDAADDVARDAPRKLRLLDRGRTVFGSYAKVLLVDDAPAVYSQFGPLSAYPRAQQVRELYPALPSSPLPAVITCISSTPAARGLGLTARLVEAIADDLASRGFAAVETYPDLTLEREQASAATPRFWEGCGFVLAAQDDRFPVMRRELG
;
A
#
# COMPACT_ATOMS: atom_id res chain seq x y z
N LYS A 1 38.33 36.06 0.25
CA LYS A 1 37.92 34.66 0.08
C LYS A 1 36.74 34.42 0.99
N PRO A 2 35.57 34.00 0.51
CA PRO A 2 34.44 33.66 1.35
C PRO A 2 34.70 32.34 2.10
N LYS A 3 34.35 32.31 3.38
CA LYS A 3 34.41 31.10 4.22
C LYS A 3 33.40 30.08 3.74
N PRO A 4 33.71 28.76 3.67
CA PRO A 4 32.77 27.73 3.35
C PRO A 4 31.70 27.64 4.46
N LYS A 5 30.43 27.55 4.07
CA LYS A 5 29.30 27.28 4.98
C LYS A 5 29.44 25.86 5.55
N PRO A 6 29.09 25.64 6.84
CA PRO A 6 29.11 24.32 7.42
C PRO A 6 28.09 23.42 6.71
N ARG A 7 28.48 22.19 6.37
CA ARG A 7 27.59 21.14 5.89
C ARG A 7 26.59 20.80 6.98
N SER A 8 25.33 20.74 6.61
CA SER A 8 24.27 20.23 7.46
C SER A 8 24.46 18.72 7.61
N ASP A 9 24.55 18.24 8.84
CA ASP A 9 24.60 16.80 9.18
C ASP A 9 23.23 16.11 9.07
N ASN A 10 22.28 16.72 8.37
CA ASN A 10 20.99 16.11 8.10
C ASN A 10 21.08 15.14 6.92
N PRO A 11 21.00 13.80 7.13
CA PRO A 11 21.09 12.81 6.05
C PRO A 11 19.92 12.88 5.05
N PHE A 12 18.89 13.66 5.34
CA PHE A 12 17.70 13.86 4.49
C PHE A 12 17.63 15.26 3.88
N ALA A 13 18.68 16.06 4.00
CA ALA A 13 18.73 17.37 3.33
C ALA A 13 18.76 17.17 1.81
N PRO A 14 17.94 17.90 1.03
CA PRO A 14 18.03 17.85 -0.42
C PRO A 14 19.41 18.33 -0.88
N PRO A 15 19.96 17.73 -1.95
CA PRO A 15 21.24 18.16 -2.50
C PRO A 15 21.18 19.63 -2.95
N PRO A 16 22.31 20.36 -2.93
CA PRO A 16 22.37 21.72 -3.42
C PRO A 16 21.98 21.78 -4.90
N ALA A 17 21.28 22.83 -5.29
CA ALA A 17 20.61 22.99 -6.58
C ALA A 17 21.58 23.09 -7.84
N ASP A 18 22.88 23.05 -7.65
CA ASP A 18 23.88 23.30 -8.70
C ASP A 18 24.61 22.03 -9.18
N GLU A 19 24.29 20.84 -8.72
CA GLU A 19 24.83 19.63 -9.34
C GLU A 19 23.81 19.02 -10.30
N PRO A 20 24.19 18.62 -11.54
CA PRO A 20 23.29 17.85 -12.41
C PRO A 20 23.04 16.50 -11.75
N GLY A 21 21.95 16.42 -11.00
CA GLY A 21 21.54 15.22 -10.27
C GLY A 21 21.28 14.09 -11.24
N PHE A 22 21.94 12.97 -11.04
CA PHE A 22 21.57 11.72 -11.69
C PHE A 22 20.11 11.40 -11.34
N ASN A 23 19.23 11.62 -12.31
CA ASN A 23 17.82 11.22 -12.21
C ASN A 23 17.66 9.88 -12.93
N PRO A 24 17.55 8.74 -12.20
CA PRO A 24 17.42 7.43 -12.82
C PRO A 24 16.13 7.26 -13.64
N PHE A 25 15.26 8.28 -13.64
CA PHE A 25 14.01 8.30 -14.40
C PHE A 25 14.01 9.32 -15.55
N ASP A 26 15.17 9.94 -15.86
CA ASP A 26 15.27 10.88 -16.96
C ASP A 26 15.51 10.13 -18.27
N SER A 27 14.45 10.00 -19.07
CA SER A 27 14.42 9.27 -20.35
C SER A 27 15.01 10.07 -21.51
N SER A 28 15.74 11.15 -21.29
CA SER A 28 16.23 12.05 -22.34
C SER A 28 17.60 11.69 -22.96
N SER A 29 18.18 10.52 -22.68
CA SER A 29 19.34 10.03 -23.42
C SER A 29 18.87 9.13 -24.56
N ALA A 30 18.90 9.73 -25.76
CA ALA A 30 18.54 9.16 -27.04
C ALA A 30 19.32 7.90 -27.42
N GLY A 31 18.63 6.95 -28.03
CA GLY A 31 19.12 6.17 -29.17
C GLY A 31 19.91 4.92 -28.84
N SER A 32 19.17 3.83 -28.67
CA SER A 32 19.45 2.57 -29.36
C SER A 32 18.22 1.66 -29.30
N SER A 33 17.79 1.23 -30.48
CA SER A 33 16.70 0.29 -30.73
C SER A 33 17.11 -1.11 -30.27
N ASP A 34 17.01 -1.39 -29.00
CA ASP A 34 16.95 -2.74 -28.47
C ASP A 34 15.51 -2.98 -27.96
N THR A 35 14.73 -3.71 -28.75
CA THR A 35 13.42 -4.23 -28.37
C THR A 35 13.60 -5.30 -27.28
N SER A 36 14.10 -4.92 -26.15
CA SER A 36 14.05 -5.71 -24.93
C SER A 36 12.56 -5.86 -24.57
N PHE A 37 12.04 -7.08 -24.66
CA PHE A 37 10.69 -7.41 -24.23
C PHE A 37 10.55 -7.01 -22.75
N ASN A 38 9.85 -5.92 -22.52
CA ASN A 38 9.45 -5.51 -21.17
C ASN A 38 8.02 -6.02 -20.94
N PRO A 39 7.85 -7.10 -20.14
CA PRO A 39 6.53 -7.67 -19.86
C PRO A 39 5.61 -6.69 -19.11
N PHE A 40 6.16 -5.58 -18.59
CA PHE A 40 5.41 -4.52 -17.92
C PHE A 40 5.25 -3.26 -18.78
N ALA A 41 5.69 -3.30 -20.06
CA ALA A 41 5.40 -2.20 -20.97
C ALA A 41 3.89 -2.19 -21.26
N PRO A 42 3.22 -1.03 -21.13
CA PRO A 42 1.80 -0.95 -21.43
C PRO A 42 1.57 -1.25 -22.91
N THR A 43 0.62 -2.15 -23.19
CA THR A 43 0.09 -2.27 -24.55
C THR A 43 -0.57 -0.95 -24.95
N PRO A 44 -0.41 -0.49 -26.20
CA PRO A 44 -0.92 0.81 -26.64
C PRO A 44 -2.43 1.03 -26.39
N ASP A 45 -3.21 -0.05 -26.35
CA ASP A 45 -4.67 0.01 -26.23
C ASP A 45 -5.17 0.13 -24.77
N ALA A 46 -4.31 -0.08 -23.74
CA ALA A 46 -4.69 0.03 -22.34
C ALA A 46 -4.45 1.45 -21.75
N ALA A 47 -3.91 2.37 -22.54
CA ALA A 47 -3.45 3.68 -22.07
C ALA A 47 -4.49 4.81 -22.15
N ASP A 48 -5.67 4.55 -22.73
CA ASP A 48 -6.62 5.63 -23.10
C ASP A 48 -7.66 5.96 -22.03
N ASP A 49 -7.75 5.19 -20.93
CA ASP A 49 -8.83 5.36 -19.94
C ASP A 49 -8.54 6.39 -18.83
N VAL A 50 -7.29 6.79 -18.64
CA VAL A 50 -6.96 7.86 -17.68
C VAL A 50 -6.55 9.11 -18.46
N ALA A 51 -7.31 10.19 -18.30
CA ALA A 51 -7.03 11.47 -18.94
C ALA A 51 -5.54 11.81 -18.83
N ARG A 52 -4.90 12.22 -19.94
CA ARG A 52 -3.46 12.55 -20.01
C ARG A 52 -3.03 13.58 -18.95
N ASP A 53 -3.98 14.38 -18.48
CA ASP A 53 -3.80 15.41 -17.46
C ASP A 53 -3.96 14.88 -16.02
N ALA A 54 -4.27 13.58 -15.84
CA ALA A 54 -4.40 13.02 -14.51
C ALA A 54 -3.06 13.04 -13.75
N PRO A 55 -3.06 13.34 -12.44
CA PRO A 55 -1.86 13.30 -11.62
C PRO A 55 -1.10 11.98 -11.76
N ARG A 56 0.25 12.04 -11.78
CA ARG A 56 1.12 10.86 -11.96
C ARG A 56 0.72 9.67 -11.06
N LYS A 57 0.32 9.97 -9.81
CA LYS A 57 -0.12 8.94 -8.85
C LYS A 57 -1.34 8.17 -9.35
N LEU A 58 -2.33 8.84 -9.93
CA LEU A 58 -3.53 8.21 -10.48
C LEU A 58 -3.21 7.35 -11.70
N ARG A 59 -2.33 7.81 -12.59
CA ARG A 59 -1.88 7.01 -13.74
C ARG A 59 -1.13 5.75 -13.33
N LEU A 60 -0.30 5.82 -12.28
CA LEU A 60 0.39 4.65 -11.73
C LEU A 60 -0.60 3.67 -11.07
N LEU A 61 -1.60 4.18 -10.37
CA LEU A 61 -2.65 3.37 -9.76
C LEU A 61 -3.47 2.65 -10.83
N ASP A 62 -3.82 3.33 -11.91
CA ASP A 62 -4.58 2.75 -13.01
C ASP A 62 -3.82 1.62 -13.71
N ARG A 63 -2.53 1.81 -13.98
CA ARG A 63 -1.64 0.74 -14.48
C ARG A 63 -1.57 -0.43 -13.52
N GLY A 64 -1.46 -0.16 -12.21
CA GLY A 64 -1.48 -1.19 -11.17
C GLY A 64 -2.78 -1.98 -11.16
N ARG A 65 -3.91 -1.35 -11.44
CA ARG A 65 -5.23 -2.02 -11.52
C ARG A 65 -5.28 -3.08 -12.60
N THR A 66 -4.65 -2.87 -13.73
CA THR A 66 -4.59 -3.85 -14.82
C THR A 66 -3.89 -5.16 -14.39
N VAL A 67 -2.88 -5.05 -13.53
CA VAL A 67 -2.08 -6.20 -13.06
C VAL A 67 -2.68 -6.83 -11.81
N PHE A 68 -3.06 -6.02 -10.82
CA PHE A 68 -3.49 -6.49 -9.50
C PHE A 68 -5.01 -6.47 -9.33
N GLY A 69 -5.72 -5.64 -10.07
CA GLY A 69 -7.15 -5.36 -9.88
C GLY A 69 -7.40 -4.20 -8.92
N SER A 70 -8.40 -4.31 -8.06
CA SER A 70 -8.77 -3.25 -7.14
C SER A 70 -7.79 -3.14 -5.96
N TYR A 71 -7.40 -1.92 -5.62
CA TYR A 71 -6.59 -1.57 -4.43
C TYR A 71 -7.43 -1.01 -3.28
N ALA A 72 -8.73 -0.93 -3.44
CA ALA A 72 -9.65 -0.46 -2.42
C ALA A 72 -11.04 -1.04 -2.62
N LYS A 73 -11.80 -1.14 -1.53
CA LYS A 73 -13.23 -1.44 -1.55
C LYS A 73 -13.98 -0.42 -0.70
N VAL A 74 -15.18 -0.09 -1.15
CA VAL A 74 -16.15 0.73 -0.42
C VAL A 74 -17.41 -0.11 -0.22
N LEU A 75 -17.89 -0.17 1.00
CA LEU A 75 -19.20 -0.71 1.31
C LEU A 75 -20.21 0.44 1.33
N LEU A 76 -21.26 0.30 0.54
CA LEU A 76 -22.36 1.26 0.49
C LEU A 76 -23.54 0.76 1.33
N VAL A 77 -24.23 1.68 1.96
CA VAL A 77 -25.53 1.45 2.60
C VAL A 77 -26.47 2.50 2.03
N ASP A 78 -27.57 2.06 1.41
CA ASP A 78 -28.51 2.93 0.71
C ASP A 78 -27.81 3.91 -0.26
N ASP A 79 -26.90 3.35 -1.07
CA ASP A 79 -26.05 4.07 -2.05
C ASP A 79 -25.09 5.11 -1.45
N ALA A 80 -25.01 5.23 -0.13
CA ALA A 80 -24.07 6.10 0.56
C ALA A 80 -22.82 5.35 1.05
N PRO A 81 -21.60 5.89 0.90
CA PRO A 81 -20.39 5.28 1.43
C PRO A 81 -20.44 5.15 2.95
N ALA A 82 -20.34 3.93 3.46
CA ALA A 82 -20.39 3.61 4.88
C ALA A 82 -19.03 3.16 5.44
N VAL A 83 -18.32 2.31 4.71
CA VAL A 83 -17.01 1.78 5.10
C VAL A 83 -16.07 1.79 3.89
N TYR A 84 -14.82 2.11 4.13
CA TYR A 84 -13.74 2.12 3.13
C TYR A 84 -12.55 1.31 3.63
N SER A 85 -11.87 0.61 2.74
CA SER A 85 -10.59 -0.02 3.03
C SER A 85 -9.65 0.05 1.83
N GLN A 86 -8.36 0.23 2.12
CA GLN A 86 -7.27 0.17 1.14
C GLN A 86 -6.42 -1.08 1.41
N PHE A 87 -6.11 -1.82 0.37
CA PHE A 87 -5.36 -3.07 0.43
C PHE A 87 -4.60 -3.31 -0.88
N GLY A 88 -3.70 -4.30 -0.89
CA GLY A 88 -2.97 -4.67 -2.10
C GLY A 88 -1.78 -5.58 -1.79
N PRO A 89 -0.96 -5.94 -2.79
CA PRO A 89 0.25 -6.70 -2.55
C PRO A 89 1.19 -5.90 -1.65
N LEU A 90 1.86 -6.55 -0.72
CA LEU A 90 2.84 -5.92 0.18
C LEU A 90 3.87 -5.08 -0.61
N SER A 91 4.29 -5.57 -1.78
CA SER A 91 5.24 -4.89 -2.66
C SER A 91 4.79 -3.52 -3.18
N ALA A 92 3.49 -3.22 -3.15
CA ALA A 92 2.95 -1.92 -3.58
C ALA A 92 3.02 -0.84 -2.49
N TYR A 93 3.37 -1.20 -1.25
CA TYR A 93 3.32 -0.31 -0.08
C TYR A 93 4.67 -0.24 0.63
N PRO A 94 5.58 0.68 0.24
CA PRO A 94 6.93 0.78 0.80
C PRO A 94 6.97 0.88 2.33
N ARG A 95 6.03 1.63 2.94
CA ARG A 95 5.95 1.74 4.40
C ARG A 95 5.60 0.39 5.05
N ALA A 96 4.68 -0.37 4.48
CA ALA A 96 4.34 -1.69 4.97
C ALA A 96 5.50 -2.68 4.82
N GLN A 97 6.26 -2.59 3.73
CA GLN A 97 7.50 -3.36 3.55
C GLN A 97 8.51 -3.06 4.64
N GLN A 98 8.78 -1.79 4.93
CA GLN A 98 9.69 -1.38 6.00
C GLN A 98 9.28 -1.92 7.38
N VAL A 99 7.99 -1.89 7.71
CA VAL A 99 7.48 -2.50 8.94
C VAL A 99 7.70 -4.01 8.90
N ARG A 100 7.40 -4.66 7.78
CA ARG A 100 7.52 -6.11 7.62
C ARG A 100 8.97 -6.60 7.75
N GLU A 101 9.95 -5.81 7.32
CA GLU A 101 11.39 -6.10 7.44
C GLU A 101 11.87 -6.18 8.89
N LEU A 102 11.14 -5.61 9.84
CA LEU A 102 11.44 -5.74 11.28
C LEU A 102 11.21 -7.17 11.79
N TYR A 103 10.50 -8.01 11.04
CA TYR A 103 10.08 -9.36 11.46
C TYR A 103 10.59 -10.45 10.53
N PRO A 104 11.91 -10.73 10.51
CA PRO A 104 12.51 -11.71 9.61
C PRO A 104 12.06 -13.16 9.86
N ALA A 105 11.47 -13.45 11.02
CA ALA A 105 10.92 -14.77 11.35
C ALA A 105 9.62 -15.09 10.59
N LEU A 106 8.93 -14.09 10.04
CA LEU A 106 7.73 -14.31 9.24
C LEU A 106 8.09 -14.82 7.83
N PRO A 107 7.24 -15.63 7.18
CA PRO A 107 7.50 -16.18 5.85
C PRO A 107 7.83 -15.11 4.82
N SER A 108 8.96 -15.23 4.14
CA SER A 108 9.37 -14.30 3.09
C SER A 108 8.72 -14.57 1.73
N SER A 109 8.16 -15.77 1.54
CA SER A 109 7.50 -16.19 0.30
C SER A 109 6.40 -17.23 0.59
N PRO A 110 5.24 -17.14 -0.09
CA PRO A 110 4.81 -16.02 -0.93
C PRO A 110 4.58 -14.75 -0.12
N LEU A 111 4.83 -13.58 -0.75
CA LEU A 111 4.53 -12.30 -0.12
C LEU A 111 3.02 -12.16 0.11
N PRO A 112 2.59 -11.72 1.31
CA PRO A 112 1.19 -11.51 1.60
C PRO A 112 0.62 -10.30 0.85
N ALA A 113 -0.70 -10.22 0.79
CA ALA A 113 -1.37 -8.94 0.65
C ALA A 113 -1.34 -8.18 1.98
N VAL A 114 -1.59 -6.87 1.94
CA VAL A 114 -1.67 -6.03 3.14
C VAL A 114 -2.92 -5.15 3.10
N ILE A 115 -3.61 -5.04 4.22
CA ILE A 115 -4.64 -4.01 4.46
C ILE A 115 -3.93 -2.85 5.17
N THR A 116 -3.88 -1.68 4.52
CA THR A 116 -3.13 -0.52 5.02
C THR A 116 -4.02 0.52 5.67
N CYS A 117 -5.31 0.49 5.38
CA CYS A 117 -6.28 1.43 5.92
C CYS A 117 -7.66 0.79 5.98
N ILE A 118 -8.38 1.04 7.05
CA ILE A 118 -9.81 0.75 7.17
C ILE A 118 -10.49 1.87 7.96
N SER A 119 -11.62 2.34 7.46
CA SER A 119 -12.34 3.47 8.04
C SER A 119 -13.85 3.29 7.87
N SER A 120 -14.63 3.78 8.81
CA SER A 120 -16.08 3.79 8.75
C SER A 120 -16.64 5.16 9.13
N THR A 121 -17.77 5.51 8.52
CA THR A 121 -18.52 6.70 8.92
C THR A 121 -19.03 6.55 10.36
N PRO A 122 -19.29 7.66 11.09
CA PRO A 122 -19.87 7.57 12.43
C PRO A 122 -21.18 6.77 12.47
N ALA A 123 -22.04 6.94 11.46
CA ALA A 123 -23.32 6.22 11.36
C ALA A 123 -23.17 4.71 11.15
N ALA A 124 -22.06 4.25 10.55
CA ALA A 124 -21.78 2.84 10.29
C ALA A 124 -21.09 2.12 11.46
N ARG A 125 -20.68 2.87 12.49
CA ARG A 125 -19.96 2.29 13.65
C ARG A 125 -20.89 1.37 14.46
N GLY A 126 -20.35 0.25 14.92
CA GLY A 126 -21.10 -0.73 15.73
C GLY A 126 -22.06 -1.62 14.95
N LEU A 127 -22.25 -1.41 13.65
CA LEU A 127 -23.16 -2.22 12.81
C LEU A 127 -22.49 -3.47 12.20
N GLY A 128 -21.23 -3.78 12.54
CA GLY A 128 -20.51 -4.93 11.98
C GLY A 128 -20.09 -4.79 10.52
N LEU A 129 -20.38 -3.65 9.87
CA LEU A 129 -20.12 -3.43 8.43
C LEU A 129 -18.63 -3.47 8.09
N THR A 130 -17.78 -3.02 9.01
CA THR A 130 -16.32 -3.05 8.83
C THR A 130 -15.81 -4.50 8.74
N ALA A 131 -16.30 -5.40 9.59
CA ALA A 131 -15.94 -6.82 9.53
C ALA A 131 -16.44 -7.47 8.22
N ARG A 132 -17.65 -7.14 7.77
CA ARG A 132 -18.17 -7.62 6.46
C ARG A 132 -17.28 -7.15 5.29
N LEU A 133 -16.77 -5.91 5.34
CA LEU A 133 -15.85 -5.43 4.30
C LEU A 133 -14.52 -6.19 4.34
N VAL A 134 -14.01 -6.51 5.53
CA VAL A 134 -12.77 -7.32 5.69
C VAL A 134 -12.96 -8.72 5.10
N GLU A 135 -14.09 -9.39 5.35
CA GLU A 135 -14.42 -10.69 4.73
C GLU A 135 -14.42 -10.58 3.20
N ALA A 136 -15.13 -9.60 2.64
CA ALA A 136 -15.19 -9.40 1.19
C ALA A 136 -13.81 -9.08 0.56
N ILE A 137 -12.87 -8.50 1.33
CA ILE A 137 -11.49 -8.30 0.90
C ILE A 137 -10.72 -9.62 0.97
N ALA A 138 -10.88 -10.40 2.04
CA ALA A 138 -10.23 -11.69 2.19
C ALA A 138 -10.63 -12.66 1.07
N ASP A 139 -11.92 -12.76 0.77
CA ASP A 139 -12.44 -13.58 -0.34
C ASP A 139 -11.90 -13.14 -1.70
N ASP A 140 -11.85 -11.83 -1.93
CA ASP A 140 -11.30 -11.25 -3.17
C ASP A 140 -9.81 -11.56 -3.31
N LEU A 141 -9.02 -11.40 -2.25
CA LEU A 141 -7.59 -11.72 -2.24
C LEU A 141 -7.32 -13.22 -2.42
N ALA A 142 -8.11 -14.08 -1.77
CA ALA A 142 -8.04 -15.52 -1.97
C ALA A 142 -8.32 -15.90 -3.43
N SER A 143 -9.36 -15.32 -4.04
CA SER A 143 -9.69 -15.55 -5.46
C SER A 143 -8.58 -15.11 -6.43
N ARG A 144 -7.71 -14.18 -6.01
CA ARG A 144 -6.53 -13.73 -6.75
C ARG A 144 -5.28 -14.55 -6.44
N GLY A 145 -5.37 -15.61 -5.63
CA GLY A 145 -4.27 -16.51 -5.31
C GLY A 145 -3.33 -16.02 -4.21
N PHE A 146 -3.72 -15.03 -3.40
CA PHE A 146 -2.94 -14.67 -2.21
C PHE A 146 -3.12 -15.72 -1.13
N ALA A 147 -2.00 -16.21 -0.57
CA ALA A 147 -2.01 -17.19 0.51
C ALA A 147 -2.33 -16.57 1.87
N ALA A 148 -2.06 -15.27 2.03
CA ALA A 148 -2.27 -14.59 3.31
C ALA A 148 -2.49 -13.08 3.12
N VAL A 149 -3.13 -12.48 4.12
CA VAL A 149 -3.26 -11.03 4.28
C VAL A 149 -2.74 -10.60 5.65
N GLU A 150 -1.98 -9.51 5.67
CA GLU A 150 -1.42 -8.93 6.90
C GLU A 150 -1.95 -7.50 7.11
N THR A 151 -1.87 -7.03 8.35
CA THR A 151 -2.06 -5.63 8.72
C THR A 151 -1.16 -5.29 9.90
N TYR A 152 -0.75 -4.02 10.00
CA TYR A 152 0.21 -3.51 10.98
C TYR A 152 -0.41 -2.33 11.74
N PRO A 153 -1.24 -2.59 12.75
CA PRO A 153 -1.83 -1.53 13.58
C PRO A 153 -0.73 -0.74 14.29
N ASP A 154 -0.79 0.59 14.26
CA ASP A 154 0.09 1.43 15.07
C ASP A 154 -0.57 1.66 16.42
N LEU A 155 -0.05 1.00 17.47
CA LEU A 155 -0.59 1.04 18.84
C LEU A 155 -0.30 2.37 19.57
N THR A 156 0.58 3.22 19.02
CA THR A 156 0.91 4.53 19.60
C THR A 156 -0.06 5.63 19.19
N LEU A 157 -0.89 5.37 18.16
CA LEU A 157 -1.87 6.33 17.68
C LEU A 157 -3.19 6.22 18.45
N GLU A 158 -3.78 7.37 18.73
CA GLU A 158 -5.14 7.41 19.24
C GLU A 158 -6.12 6.84 18.20
N ARG A 159 -7.23 6.27 18.70
CA ARG A 159 -8.21 5.54 17.88
C ARG A 159 -8.72 6.35 16.67
N GLU A 160 -8.83 7.68 16.82
CA GLU A 160 -9.31 8.57 15.77
C GLU A 160 -8.25 8.86 14.71
N GLN A 161 -6.97 8.69 15.04
CA GLN A 161 -5.83 8.93 14.16
C GLN A 161 -5.31 7.64 13.51
N ALA A 162 -5.70 6.48 14.04
CA ALA A 162 -5.27 5.20 13.54
C ALA A 162 -5.90 4.90 12.17
N SER A 163 -5.07 4.68 11.16
CA SER A 163 -5.51 4.24 9.84
C SER A 163 -5.87 2.75 9.80
N ALA A 164 -5.56 2.01 10.84
CA ALA A 164 -5.89 0.61 11.02
C ALA A 164 -6.62 0.39 12.35
N ALA A 165 -7.53 -0.58 12.38
CA ALA A 165 -8.25 -0.95 13.57
C ALA A 165 -7.34 -1.64 14.60
N THR A 166 -7.82 -1.79 15.84
CA THR A 166 -7.08 -2.43 16.93
C THR A 166 -6.84 -3.92 16.69
N PRO A 167 -5.81 -4.55 17.30
CA PRO A 167 -5.59 -6.00 17.23
C PRO A 167 -6.84 -6.81 17.55
N ARG A 168 -7.57 -6.46 18.62
CA ARG A 168 -8.82 -7.12 19.01
C ARG A 168 -9.89 -7.11 17.90
N PHE A 169 -9.98 -6.03 17.12
CA PHE A 169 -10.87 -5.99 15.97
C PHE A 169 -10.44 -7.02 14.91
N TRP A 170 -9.15 -7.08 14.63
CA TRP A 170 -8.60 -8.00 13.63
C TRP A 170 -8.75 -9.46 14.06
N GLU A 171 -8.57 -9.77 15.36
CA GLU A 171 -8.87 -11.10 15.91
C GLU A 171 -10.31 -11.49 15.65
N GLY A 172 -11.25 -10.56 15.85
CA GLY A 172 -12.67 -10.77 15.52
C GLY A 172 -12.95 -10.97 14.03
N CYS A 173 -12.01 -10.62 13.15
CA CYS A 173 -12.05 -10.86 11.70
C CYS A 173 -11.21 -12.09 11.28
N GLY A 174 -10.83 -12.98 12.21
CA GLY A 174 -10.07 -14.20 11.91
C GLY A 174 -8.57 -14.01 11.69
N PHE A 175 -8.01 -12.85 12.05
CA PHE A 175 -6.57 -12.66 12.07
C PHE A 175 -5.99 -13.17 13.39
N VAL A 176 -4.76 -13.67 13.32
CA VAL A 176 -3.98 -14.05 14.50
C VAL A 176 -2.76 -13.14 14.64
N LEU A 177 -2.27 -12.98 15.85
CA LEU A 177 -1.04 -12.27 16.13
C LEU A 177 0.14 -13.11 15.63
N ALA A 178 0.75 -12.71 14.52
CA ALA A 178 1.87 -13.40 13.89
C ALA A 178 3.23 -12.92 14.40
N ALA A 179 3.33 -11.67 14.83
CA ALA A 179 4.50 -11.14 15.52
C ALA A 179 4.07 -10.09 16.55
N GLN A 180 4.62 -10.22 17.76
CA GLN A 180 4.39 -9.29 18.85
C GLN A 180 5.33 -8.09 18.72
N ASP A 181 4.78 -6.89 18.86
CA ASP A 181 5.54 -5.64 18.92
C ASP A 181 4.73 -4.60 19.72
N ASP A 182 5.43 -3.72 20.43
CA ASP A 182 4.80 -2.69 21.26
C ASP A 182 4.18 -1.56 20.43
N ARG A 183 4.60 -1.43 19.18
CA ARG A 183 4.12 -0.39 18.27
C ARG A 183 3.40 -0.93 17.05
N PHE A 184 3.99 -1.90 16.34
CA PHE A 184 3.48 -2.43 15.07
C PHE A 184 3.32 -3.97 15.12
N PRO A 185 2.45 -4.52 15.97
CA PRO A 185 2.22 -5.96 15.95
C PRO A 185 1.72 -6.38 14.55
N VAL A 186 2.12 -7.57 14.13
CA VAL A 186 1.68 -8.12 12.85
C VAL A 186 0.47 -9.00 13.08
N MET A 187 -0.66 -8.57 12.55
CA MET A 187 -1.88 -9.37 12.50
C MET A 187 -1.95 -10.03 11.12
N ARG A 188 -2.10 -11.36 11.07
CA ARG A 188 -2.08 -12.16 9.84
C ARG A 188 -3.27 -13.10 9.78
N ARG A 189 -3.86 -13.24 8.59
CA ARG A 189 -4.89 -14.22 8.27
C ARG A 189 -4.46 -15.02 7.06
N GLU A 190 -4.48 -16.35 7.15
CA GLU A 190 -4.32 -17.24 6.01
C GLU A 190 -5.59 -17.23 5.16
N LEU A 191 -5.43 -17.31 3.83
CA LEU A 191 -6.50 -17.20 2.84
C LEU A 191 -6.66 -18.51 2.04
N GLY A 192 -6.29 -19.64 2.63
CA GLY A 192 -6.31 -20.96 2.00
C GLY A 192 -7.69 -21.58 1.87
#